data_89fa57be61e821cdb3a10dbf8949ba60
#
_entry.id   89fa57be61e821cdb3a10dbf8949ba60
#
_cell.length_a   1.000
_cell.length_b   1.000
_cell.length_c   1.000
_cell.angle_alpha   90.00
_cell.angle_beta   90.00
_cell.angle_gamma   90.00
#
_symmetry.space_group_name_H-M   'P 1'
#
loop_
_entity.id
_entity.type
_entity.pdbx_description
1 polymer ?
#
loop_
_entity_poly.entity_id
_entity_poly.type
_entity_poly.pdbx_seq_one_letter_code
_entity_poly.pdbx_strand_id
1 'polypeptide(L)'
;SERLSNLQWEKAKKAARDKVESCTSMNDFENIIDGVLEKLHNGHTQRIQDTQSLMYTMKLYEQSFAKQPRDYRYQMIKKLKTKAVYEHYGFDEKQFCDYVLPNAATDENVTVNAKALLLDGQVMYIRIPKMLSLETSKKDEEMLASFLKANQSAKALILDIRGNGGGNSLYWSEMLLPKIVDKTITVTSYVFLKDGEYANMIEGERITDMKLPNIRFPKSEFSQFSHGIVGDMKVVPAKDSIRFKKPIYLLIDENVYSSSEMLANFLKQSKAATIVGGVSGGDGIGSDPVLFALPNSGIVIRMAICLGVDEDGNINDEIKTQPDVHVKSTTVNEVSTKEDVCCLLYTSPSPRDPTRSRMP
;
A
#
# COMPACT_ATOMS: atom_id res chain seq x y z
N SER A 1 -14.70 -11.14 10.46
CA SER A 1 -14.03 -10.14 11.30
C SER A 1 -15.05 -9.41 12.16
N GLU A 2 -14.65 -8.94 13.31
CA GLU A 2 -15.48 -8.13 14.21
C GLU A 2 -16.05 -6.90 13.47
N ARG A 3 -15.33 -6.37 12.53
CA ARG A 3 -15.70 -5.29 11.61
C ARG A 3 -16.93 -5.63 10.76
N LEU A 4 -17.01 -6.84 10.18
CA LEU A 4 -18.15 -7.26 9.36
C LEU A 4 -19.37 -7.69 10.18
N SER A 5 -19.18 -8.28 11.36
CA SER A 5 -20.28 -8.60 12.27
C SER A 5 -20.92 -7.36 12.86
N ASN A 6 -20.12 -6.33 13.17
CA ASN A 6 -20.59 -5.05 13.70
C ASN A 6 -21.22 -4.15 12.62
N LEU A 7 -20.91 -4.37 11.35
CA LEU A 7 -21.39 -3.53 10.24
C LEU A 7 -22.89 -3.64 10.00
N GLN A 8 -23.55 -4.68 10.48
CA GLN A 8 -24.94 -4.95 10.14
C GLN A 8 -25.22 -4.81 8.63
N TRP A 9 -24.34 -5.46 7.83
CA TRP A 9 -24.27 -5.27 6.36
C TRP A 9 -25.62 -5.42 5.66
N GLU A 10 -26.46 -6.37 6.09
CA GLU A 10 -27.78 -6.57 5.51
C GLU A 10 -28.71 -5.37 5.73
N LYS A 11 -28.61 -4.74 6.93
CA LYS A 11 -29.37 -3.50 7.21
C LYS A 11 -28.85 -2.34 6.36
N ALA A 12 -27.53 -2.23 6.19
CA ALA A 12 -26.92 -1.20 5.34
C ALA A 12 -27.36 -1.33 3.89
N LYS A 13 -27.35 -2.55 3.35
CA LYS A 13 -27.83 -2.83 1.99
C LYS A 13 -29.31 -2.49 1.83
N LYS A 14 -30.16 -2.90 2.78
CA LYS A 14 -31.57 -2.58 2.74
C LYS A 14 -31.81 -1.07 2.75
N ALA A 15 -31.20 -0.36 3.70
CA ALA A 15 -31.35 1.09 3.79
C ALA A 15 -30.86 1.83 2.53
N ALA A 16 -29.82 1.31 1.86
CA ALA A 16 -29.35 1.86 0.59
C ALA A 16 -30.38 1.62 -0.53
N ARG A 17 -30.96 0.42 -0.62
CA ARG A 17 -32.03 0.11 -1.60
C ARG A 17 -33.23 1.02 -1.43
N ASP A 18 -33.71 1.17 -0.22
CA ASP A 18 -34.85 2.06 0.08
C ASP A 18 -34.58 3.52 -0.36
N LYS A 19 -33.34 3.99 -0.19
CA LYS A 19 -32.91 5.32 -0.67
C LYS A 19 -32.82 5.41 -2.18
N VAL A 20 -32.31 4.36 -2.84
CA VAL A 20 -32.20 4.30 -4.32
C VAL A 20 -33.59 4.37 -4.98
N GLU A 21 -34.59 3.71 -4.40
CA GLU A 21 -35.99 3.75 -4.92
C GLU A 21 -36.59 5.17 -4.92
N SER A 22 -36.13 6.03 -4.01
CA SER A 22 -36.55 7.44 -3.93
C SER A 22 -35.59 8.43 -4.61
N CYS A 23 -34.51 7.94 -5.18
CA CYS A 23 -33.48 8.75 -5.81
C CYS A 23 -33.96 9.37 -7.11
N THR A 24 -33.76 10.67 -7.27
CA THR A 24 -34.22 11.42 -8.43
C THR A 24 -33.09 11.98 -9.30
N SER A 25 -31.87 11.91 -8.83
CA SER A 25 -30.69 12.42 -9.57
C SER A 25 -29.51 11.44 -9.53
N MET A 26 -28.61 11.57 -10.51
CA MET A 26 -27.36 10.80 -10.52
C MET A 26 -26.49 11.14 -9.30
N ASN A 27 -26.43 12.40 -8.90
CA ASN A 27 -25.66 12.82 -7.72
C ASN A 27 -26.18 12.20 -6.42
N ASP A 28 -27.51 12.08 -6.25
CA ASP A 28 -28.08 11.37 -5.08
C ASP A 28 -27.70 9.90 -5.10
N PHE A 29 -27.74 9.28 -6.28
CA PHE A 29 -27.36 7.87 -6.44
C PHE A 29 -25.87 7.64 -6.10
N GLU A 30 -24.98 8.51 -6.58
CA GLU A 30 -23.56 8.49 -6.25
C GLU A 30 -23.30 8.63 -4.74
N ASN A 31 -23.96 9.59 -4.09
CA ASN A 31 -23.87 9.79 -2.64
C ASN A 31 -24.34 8.56 -1.84
N ILE A 32 -25.39 7.87 -2.32
CA ILE A 32 -25.84 6.62 -1.70
C ILE A 32 -24.77 5.54 -1.82
N ILE A 33 -24.15 5.38 -2.99
CA ILE A 33 -23.06 4.43 -3.21
C ILE A 33 -21.89 4.75 -2.30
N ASP A 34 -21.41 6.00 -2.30
CA ASP A 34 -20.29 6.44 -1.46
C ASP A 34 -20.56 6.14 0.02
N GLY A 35 -21.76 6.46 0.51
CA GLY A 35 -22.15 6.17 1.89
C GLY A 35 -22.26 4.67 2.25
N VAL A 36 -22.43 3.79 1.27
CA VAL A 36 -22.35 2.32 1.49
C VAL A 36 -20.91 1.87 1.52
N LEU A 37 -20.08 2.34 0.58
CA LEU A 37 -18.67 1.95 0.47
C LEU A 37 -17.85 2.44 1.66
N GLU A 38 -18.10 3.65 2.14
CA GLU A 38 -17.45 4.20 3.35
C GLU A 38 -17.63 3.33 4.59
N LYS A 39 -18.75 2.61 4.71
CA LYS A 39 -18.98 1.68 5.84
C LYS A 39 -18.03 0.50 5.86
N LEU A 40 -17.37 0.20 4.76
CA LEU A 40 -16.37 -0.87 4.67
C LEU A 40 -15.03 -0.45 5.30
N HIS A 41 -14.83 0.86 5.54
CA HIS A 41 -13.62 1.42 6.16
C HIS A 41 -12.32 0.92 5.52
N ASN A 42 -12.30 0.72 4.20
CA ASN A 42 -11.14 0.28 3.44
C ASN A 42 -10.79 1.33 2.40
N GLY A 43 -9.56 1.84 2.42
CA GLY A 43 -9.10 2.92 1.56
C GLY A 43 -8.96 2.53 0.08
N HIS A 44 -8.98 1.23 -0.24
CA HIS A 44 -9.02 0.73 -1.62
C HIS A 44 -10.45 0.50 -2.12
N THR A 45 -11.48 0.71 -1.30
CA THR A 45 -12.89 0.48 -1.66
C THR A 45 -13.63 1.79 -1.75
N GLN A 46 -13.79 2.30 -2.97
CA GLN A 46 -14.37 3.60 -3.24
C GLN A 46 -14.88 3.70 -4.69
N ARG A 47 -15.75 4.67 -4.96
CA ARG A 47 -16.11 5.06 -6.32
C ARG A 47 -14.97 5.88 -6.94
N ILE A 48 -14.69 5.68 -8.22
CA ILE A 48 -13.82 6.57 -8.97
C ILE A 48 -14.63 7.85 -9.28
N GLN A 49 -14.15 8.98 -8.81
CA GLN A 49 -14.95 10.22 -8.84
C GLN A 49 -14.77 11.06 -10.11
N ASP A 50 -13.62 10.96 -10.76
CA ASP A 50 -13.29 11.85 -11.87
C ASP A 50 -12.72 11.09 -13.08
N THR A 51 -12.92 11.70 -14.25
CA THR A 51 -12.51 11.18 -15.56
C THR A 51 -11.01 10.96 -15.65
N GLN A 52 -10.20 11.88 -15.13
CA GLN A 52 -8.75 11.81 -15.27
C GLN A 52 -8.18 10.65 -14.47
N SER A 53 -8.65 10.45 -13.25
CA SER A 53 -8.26 9.32 -12.40
C SER A 53 -8.64 7.99 -13.03
N LEU A 54 -9.83 7.89 -13.65
CA LEU A 54 -10.27 6.69 -14.34
C LEU A 54 -9.40 6.41 -15.57
N MET A 55 -9.22 7.39 -16.45
CA MET A 55 -8.42 7.25 -17.68
C MET A 55 -6.97 6.88 -17.34
N TYR A 56 -6.39 7.54 -16.34
CA TYR A 56 -5.04 7.23 -15.87
C TYR A 56 -4.93 5.78 -15.41
N THR A 57 -5.84 5.33 -14.53
CA THR A 57 -5.81 3.97 -13.98
C THR A 57 -6.03 2.92 -15.06
N MET A 58 -7.00 3.13 -15.93
CA MET A 58 -7.28 2.24 -17.05
C MET A 58 -6.07 2.13 -17.98
N LYS A 59 -5.44 3.25 -18.35
CA LYS A 59 -4.30 3.27 -19.27
C LYS A 59 -3.07 2.64 -18.64
N LEU A 60 -2.81 2.92 -17.36
CA LEU A 60 -1.73 2.32 -16.61
C LEU A 60 -1.82 0.79 -16.59
N TYR A 61 -2.97 0.24 -16.23
CA TYR A 61 -3.15 -1.21 -16.19
C TYR A 61 -3.16 -1.83 -17.59
N GLU A 62 -3.77 -1.17 -18.58
CA GLU A 62 -3.73 -1.64 -19.96
C GLU A 62 -2.30 -1.81 -20.46
N GLN A 63 -1.44 -0.81 -20.23
CA GLN A 63 -0.05 -0.85 -20.67
C GLN A 63 0.81 -1.82 -19.84
N SER A 64 0.65 -1.82 -18.51
CA SER A 64 1.44 -2.65 -17.61
C SER A 64 1.19 -4.15 -17.84
N PHE A 65 -0.04 -4.52 -18.19
CA PHE A 65 -0.45 -5.92 -18.35
C PHE A 65 -0.76 -6.33 -19.80
N ALA A 66 -0.42 -5.50 -20.78
CA ALA A 66 -0.66 -5.78 -22.20
C ALA A 66 -0.08 -7.11 -22.68
N LYS A 67 1.05 -7.54 -22.13
CA LYS A 67 1.71 -8.82 -22.44
C LYS A 67 1.16 -10.00 -21.65
N GLN A 68 0.22 -9.77 -20.73
CA GLN A 68 -0.38 -10.76 -19.85
C GLN A 68 -1.90 -10.76 -20.01
N PRO A 69 -2.43 -11.23 -21.18
CA PRO A 69 -3.84 -11.07 -21.52
C PRO A 69 -4.79 -11.88 -20.63
N ARG A 70 -4.28 -12.83 -19.83
CA ARG A 70 -5.06 -13.60 -18.84
C ARG A 70 -5.06 -12.97 -17.46
N ASP A 71 -4.20 -11.97 -17.19
CA ASP A 71 -4.16 -11.27 -15.92
C ASP A 71 -5.50 -10.56 -15.67
N TYR A 72 -6.05 -10.69 -14.46
CA TYR A 72 -7.35 -10.12 -14.11
C TYR A 72 -7.37 -8.60 -14.29
N ARG A 73 -6.23 -7.91 -14.09
CA ARG A 73 -6.11 -6.45 -14.25
C ARG A 73 -6.27 -6.04 -15.70
N TYR A 74 -5.74 -6.80 -16.64
CA TYR A 74 -5.96 -6.55 -18.06
C TYR A 74 -7.40 -6.86 -18.48
N GLN A 75 -7.97 -7.97 -17.99
CA GLN A 75 -9.35 -8.33 -18.27
C GLN A 75 -10.35 -7.32 -17.70
N MET A 76 -10.09 -6.84 -16.52
CA MET A 76 -10.86 -5.79 -15.86
C MET A 76 -10.96 -4.54 -16.73
N ILE A 77 -9.83 -4.05 -17.28
CA ILE A 77 -9.83 -2.86 -18.13
C ILE A 77 -10.63 -3.08 -19.42
N LYS A 78 -10.54 -4.26 -20.02
CA LYS A 78 -11.39 -4.58 -21.20
C LYS A 78 -12.87 -4.45 -20.88
N LYS A 79 -13.31 -4.88 -19.70
CA LYS A 79 -14.72 -4.85 -19.28
C LYS A 79 -15.19 -3.43 -18.93
N LEU A 80 -14.29 -2.53 -18.59
CA LEU A 80 -14.63 -1.14 -18.37
C LEU A 80 -14.85 -0.33 -19.64
N LYS A 81 -14.39 -0.82 -20.81
CA LYS A 81 -14.58 -0.16 -22.11
C LYS A 81 -16.00 -0.36 -22.62
N THR A 82 -16.95 0.31 -22.00
CA THR A 82 -18.37 0.25 -22.32
C THR A 82 -18.95 1.63 -22.58
N LYS A 83 -20.02 1.70 -23.36
CA LYS A 83 -20.74 2.95 -23.64
C LYS A 83 -21.18 3.63 -22.35
N ALA A 84 -21.71 2.89 -21.37
CA ALA A 84 -22.17 3.43 -20.11
C ALA A 84 -21.04 4.13 -19.32
N VAL A 85 -19.83 3.51 -19.26
CA VAL A 85 -18.66 4.12 -18.61
C VAL A 85 -18.24 5.38 -19.35
N TYR A 86 -18.16 5.33 -20.67
CA TYR A 86 -17.77 6.49 -21.47
C TYR A 86 -18.72 7.66 -21.31
N GLU A 87 -20.03 7.41 -21.33
CA GLU A 87 -21.05 8.43 -21.13
C GLU A 87 -21.02 9.02 -19.71
N HIS A 88 -20.85 8.17 -18.68
CA HIS A 88 -20.81 8.64 -17.29
C HIS A 88 -19.62 9.57 -17.02
N TYR A 89 -18.44 9.20 -17.52
CA TYR A 89 -17.20 9.96 -17.29
C TYR A 89 -16.93 11.02 -18.38
N GLY A 90 -17.78 11.14 -19.41
CA GLY A 90 -17.69 12.21 -20.41
C GLY A 90 -16.48 12.09 -21.34
N PHE A 91 -16.08 10.89 -21.71
CA PHE A 91 -15.04 10.63 -22.72
C PHE A 91 -15.48 9.52 -23.68
N ASP A 92 -14.78 9.33 -24.79
CA ASP A 92 -15.02 8.27 -25.75
C ASP A 92 -13.81 7.34 -25.91
N GLU A 93 -14.00 6.27 -26.68
CA GLU A 93 -12.93 5.29 -26.94
C GLU A 93 -11.72 5.93 -27.64
N LYS A 94 -11.94 6.91 -28.53
CA LYS A 94 -10.86 7.62 -29.22
C LYS A 94 -10.05 8.45 -28.23
N GLN A 95 -10.73 9.22 -27.38
CA GLN A 95 -10.06 10.00 -26.34
C GLN A 95 -9.27 9.11 -25.39
N PHE A 96 -9.80 7.94 -25.02
CA PHE A 96 -9.05 6.96 -24.23
C PHE A 96 -7.85 6.38 -24.97
N CYS A 97 -7.98 6.05 -26.26
CA CYS A 97 -6.86 5.56 -27.07
C CYS A 97 -5.75 6.59 -27.19
N ASP A 98 -6.12 7.85 -27.43
CA ASP A 98 -5.22 8.98 -27.60
C ASP A 98 -4.62 9.46 -26.26
N TYR A 99 -5.17 9.04 -25.12
CA TYR A 99 -4.68 9.41 -23.79
C TYR A 99 -3.28 8.84 -23.56
N VAL A 100 -2.35 9.72 -23.28
CA VAL A 100 -0.96 9.38 -22.93
C VAL A 100 -0.77 9.54 -21.43
N LEU A 101 -0.23 8.50 -20.79
CA LEU A 101 0.14 8.62 -19.38
C LEU A 101 1.15 9.78 -19.23
N PRO A 102 1.01 10.61 -18.20
CA PRO A 102 1.98 11.64 -17.90
C PRO A 102 3.37 10.99 -17.80
N ASN A 103 4.24 11.33 -18.75
CA ASN A 103 5.57 10.73 -18.84
C ASN A 103 6.46 11.44 -17.82
N ALA A 104 6.62 10.88 -16.66
CA ALA A 104 7.56 11.41 -15.68
C ALA A 104 9.03 11.40 -16.18
N ALA A 105 9.34 10.57 -17.19
CA ALA A 105 10.68 10.44 -17.74
C ALA A 105 11.06 11.52 -18.78
N THR A 106 10.08 12.23 -19.35
CA THR A 106 10.31 13.29 -20.35
C THR A 106 10.13 14.70 -19.82
N ASP A 107 9.63 14.83 -18.57
CA ASP A 107 9.47 16.13 -17.95
C ASP A 107 10.82 16.56 -17.35
N GLU A 108 11.43 17.59 -17.95
CA GLU A 108 12.66 18.23 -17.43
C GLU A 108 12.45 18.75 -16.00
N ASN A 109 11.20 18.91 -15.56
CA ASN A 109 10.81 19.32 -14.23
C ASN A 109 10.55 18.16 -13.24
N VAL A 110 10.84 16.89 -13.59
CA VAL A 110 10.73 15.79 -12.63
C VAL A 110 11.68 16.05 -11.47
N THR A 111 11.13 16.53 -10.37
CA THR A 111 11.85 16.71 -9.11
C THR A 111 12.15 15.35 -8.49
N VAL A 112 13.29 15.25 -7.81
CA VAL A 112 13.60 14.08 -6.98
C VAL A 112 12.52 13.97 -5.90
N ASN A 113 11.86 12.83 -5.84
CA ASN A 113 10.78 12.58 -4.86
C ASN A 113 11.35 12.33 -3.46
N ALA A 114 12.40 11.51 -3.36
CA ALA A 114 13.08 11.26 -2.10
C ALA A 114 13.97 12.44 -1.69
N LYS A 115 14.09 12.65 -0.37
CA LYS A 115 15.04 13.62 0.21
C LYS A 115 16.00 12.87 1.12
N ALA A 116 17.29 13.13 0.99
CA ALA A 116 18.31 12.49 1.80
C ALA A 116 19.24 13.53 2.42
N LEU A 117 19.54 13.37 3.72
CA LEU A 117 20.45 14.25 4.44
C LEU A 117 21.20 13.48 5.54
N LEU A 118 22.38 13.98 5.90
CA LEU A 118 23.18 13.42 6.98
C LEU A 118 23.02 14.32 8.23
N LEU A 119 22.39 13.75 9.25
CA LEU A 119 22.16 14.44 10.52
C LEU A 119 23.41 14.35 11.39
N ASP A 120 23.92 15.53 11.83
CA ASP A 120 25.10 15.67 12.69
C ASP A 120 26.34 14.88 12.22
N GLY A 121 26.44 14.62 10.90
CA GLY A 121 27.52 13.83 10.34
C GLY A 121 27.49 12.33 10.70
N GLN A 122 26.44 11.83 11.33
CA GLN A 122 26.42 10.49 11.94
C GLN A 122 25.20 9.63 11.61
N VAL A 123 24.06 10.22 11.22
CA VAL A 123 22.82 9.48 10.97
C VAL A 123 22.30 9.81 9.57
N MET A 124 22.17 8.79 8.74
CA MET A 124 21.51 8.93 7.45
C MET A 124 20.00 9.07 7.66
N TYR A 125 19.40 10.07 7.05
CA TYR A 125 17.96 10.26 7.01
C TYR A 125 17.49 10.29 5.56
N ILE A 126 16.48 9.46 5.23
CA ILE A 126 15.89 9.38 3.90
C ILE A 126 14.37 9.50 4.04
N ARG A 127 13.81 10.58 3.49
CA ARG A 127 12.37 10.82 3.39
C ARG A 127 11.86 10.32 2.04
N ILE A 128 10.80 9.53 2.06
CA ILE A 128 10.15 8.98 0.86
C ILE A 128 8.66 9.36 0.90
N PRO A 129 8.25 10.45 0.25
CA PRO A 129 6.86 10.92 0.28
C PRO A 129 5.90 10.02 -0.49
N LYS A 130 6.37 9.31 -1.54
CA LYS A 130 5.56 8.47 -2.42
C LYS A 130 6.37 7.31 -2.98
N MET A 131 5.74 6.17 -3.21
CA MET A 131 6.34 5.02 -3.91
C MET A 131 6.10 5.17 -5.41
N LEU A 132 7.10 5.71 -6.12
CA LEU A 132 7.04 5.92 -7.57
C LEU A 132 7.24 4.60 -8.34
N SER A 133 6.88 4.56 -9.63
CA SER A 133 7.27 3.45 -10.50
C SER A 133 8.80 3.45 -10.74
N LEU A 134 9.36 2.31 -11.14
CA LEU A 134 10.82 2.23 -11.42
C LEU A 134 11.24 3.18 -12.56
N GLU A 135 10.38 3.34 -13.56
CA GLU A 135 10.68 4.26 -14.67
C GLU A 135 10.77 5.71 -14.21
N THR A 136 9.92 6.11 -13.26
CA THR A 136 9.85 7.50 -12.77
C THR A 136 10.79 7.78 -11.61
N SER A 137 11.36 6.73 -10.99
CA SER A 137 12.24 6.84 -9.81
C SER A 137 13.73 6.86 -10.13
N LYS A 138 14.15 6.91 -11.38
CA LYS A 138 15.57 6.87 -11.76
C LYS A 138 16.42 7.94 -11.08
N LYS A 139 15.91 9.17 -10.97
CA LYS A 139 16.61 10.27 -10.26
C LYS A 139 16.72 10.00 -8.75
N ASP A 140 15.69 9.41 -8.14
CA ASP A 140 15.75 8.95 -6.75
C ASP A 140 16.81 7.86 -6.59
N GLU A 141 16.83 6.89 -7.50
CA GLU A 141 17.78 5.78 -7.48
C GLU A 141 19.23 6.26 -7.51
N GLU A 142 19.57 7.14 -8.45
CA GLU A 142 20.92 7.70 -8.60
C GLU A 142 21.33 8.51 -7.37
N MET A 143 20.43 9.37 -6.88
CA MET A 143 20.66 10.19 -5.70
C MET A 143 20.85 9.32 -4.46
N LEU A 144 19.97 8.35 -4.22
CA LEU A 144 20.03 7.47 -3.06
C LEU A 144 21.27 6.56 -3.10
N ALA A 145 21.64 6.00 -4.25
CA ALA A 145 22.85 5.19 -4.40
C ALA A 145 24.10 6.00 -4.05
N SER A 146 24.20 7.22 -4.55
CA SER A 146 25.32 8.12 -4.27
C SER A 146 25.36 8.52 -2.79
N PHE A 147 24.23 8.90 -2.20
CA PHE A 147 24.12 9.28 -0.80
C PHE A 147 24.46 8.13 0.14
N LEU A 148 23.92 6.94 -0.07
CA LEU A 148 24.17 5.74 0.76
C LEU A 148 25.66 5.38 0.72
N LYS A 149 26.28 5.38 -0.48
CA LYS A 149 27.71 5.08 -0.65
C LYS A 149 28.60 6.08 0.06
N ALA A 150 28.31 7.39 -0.06
CA ALA A 150 29.08 8.44 0.60
C ALA A 150 29.01 8.37 2.13
N ASN A 151 27.90 7.86 2.69
CA ASN A 151 27.61 7.89 4.13
C ASN A 151 27.55 6.49 4.78
N GLN A 152 28.09 5.45 4.15
CA GLN A 152 28.05 4.06 4.64
C GLN A 152 28.67 3.86 6.04
N SER A 153 29.49 4.80 6.52
CA SER A 153 30.07 4.79 7.87
C SER A 153 29.14 5.35 8.94
N ALA A 154 27.96 5.88 8.57
CA ALA A 154 26.98 6.43 9.49
C ALA A 154 26.61 5.41 10.61
N LYS A 155 26.22 5.90 11.77
CA LYS A 155 25.89 5.07 12.94
C LYS A 155 24.48 4.50 12.90
N ALA A 156 23.57 5.11 12.16
CA ALA A 156 22.19 4.67 11.99
C ALA A 156 21.63 5.16 10.66
N LEU A 157 20.53 4.54 10.24
CA LEU A 157 19.71 4.96 9.10
C LEU A 157 18.27 5.16 9.55
N ILE A 158 17.67 6.28 9.17
CA ILE A 158 16.26 6.56 9.34
C ILE A 158 15.61 6.57 7.95
N LEU A 159 14.60 5.74 7.77
CA LEU A 159 13.68 5.79 6.64
C LEU A 159 12.38 6.44 7.11
N ASP A 160 11.97 7.53 6.52
CA ASP A 160 10.74 8.24 6.89
C ASP A 160 9.72 8.15 5.75
N ILE A 161 8.66 7.39 6.00
CA ILE A 161 7.53 7.21 5.09
C ILE A 161 6.22 7.78 5.64
N ARG A 162 6.27 8.60 6.68
CA ARG A 162 5.07 9.24 7.24
C ARG A 162 4.33 10.04 6.17
N GLY A 163 3.01 9.92 6.12
CA GLY A 163 2.17 10.53 5.09
C GLY A 163 2.22 9.85 3.71
N ASN A 164 2.96 8.75 3.56
CA ASN A 164 3.08 8.06 2.29
C ASN A 164 1.97 7.03 2.10
N GLY A 165 0.98 7.35 1.28
CA GLY A 165 -0.18 6.48 0.97
C GLY A 165 0.12 5.30 0.03
N GLY A 166 1.38 5.03 -0.32
CA GLY A 166 1.76 3.91 -1.16
C GLY A 166 2.17 4.28 -2.59
N GLY A 167 1.84 3.40 -3.52
CA GLY A 167 2.21 3.46 -4.93
C GLY A 167 2.79 2.13 -5.41
N ASN A 168 3.93 2.14 -6.10
CA ASN A 168 4.55 0.93 -6.63
C ASN A 168 5.49 0.28 -5.61
N SER A 169 5.22 -0.98 -5.25
CA SER A 169 6.02 -1.73 -4.29
C SER A 169 7.47 -2.01 -4.75
N LEU A 170 7.72 -2.03 -6.05
CA LEU A 170 9.06 -2.22 -6.60
C LEU A 170 10.03 -1.10 -6.20
N TYR A 171 9.50 0.10 -5.90
CA TYR A 171 10.30 1.21 -5.39
C TYR A 171 11.13 0.82 -4.17
N TRP A 172 10.53 0.17 -3.20
CA TRP A 172 11.24 -0.22 -2.00
C TRP A 172 11.86 -1.63 -2.09
N SER A 173 11.17 -2.58 -2.77
CA SER A 173 11.60 -3.98 -2.81
C SER A 173 12.71 -4.27 -3.81
N GLU A 174 12.79 -3.53 -4.92
CA GLU A 174 13.81 -3.72 -5.95
C GLU A 174 14.82 -2.56 -6.05
N MET A 175 14.42 -1.34 -5.70
CA MET A 175 15.31 -0.17 -5.83
C MET A 175 15.95 0.23 -4.50
N LEU A 176 15.17 0.44 -3.42
CA LEU A 176 15.69 1.01 -2.18
C LEU A 176 16.37 -0.03 -1.28
N LEU A 177 15.62 -1.02 -0.76
CA LEU A 177 16.15 -1.98 0.22
C LEU A 177 17.31 -2.83 -0.30
N PRO A 178 17.36 -3.25 -1.58
CA PRO A 178 18.51 -3.97 -2.10
C PRO A 178 19.84 -3.22 -1.98
N LYS A 179 19.81 -1.89 -1.98
CA LYS A 179 21.02 -1.06 -1.81
C LYS A 179 21.47 -0.93 -0.35
N ILE A 180 20.62 -1.32 0.60
CA ILE A 180 20.83 -1.13 2.05
C ILE A 180 21.16 -2.45 2.76
N VAL A 181 20.35 -3.49 2.51
CA VAL A 181 20.39 -4.74 3.28
C VAL A 181 21.71 -5.50 3.13
N ASP A 182 22.15 -6.15 4.20
CA ASP A 182 23.41 -6.91 4.23
C ASP A 182 23.25 -8.39 3.82
N LYS A 183 22.05 -8.92 3.95
CA LYS A 183 21.66 -10.29 3.62
C LYS A 183 20.27 -10.34 2.99
N THR A 184 19.96 -11.46 2.36
CA THR A 184 18.60 -11.72 1.87
C THR A 184 17.62 -11.76 3.05
N ILE A 185 16.51 -11.06 2.88
CA ILE A 185 15.39 -11.03 3.81
C ILE A 185 14.18 -11.64 3.09
N THR A 186 13.47 -12.53 3.75
CA THR A 186 12.23 -13.14 3.24
C THR A 186 11.16 -13.01 4.32
N VAL A 187 9.97 -12.60 3.92
CA VAL A 187 8.77 -12.53 4.78
C VAL A 187 7.64 -13.22 4.05
N THR A 188 7.00 -14.17 4.71
CA THR A 188 5.87 -14.90 4.18
C THR A 188 4.57 -14.17 4.52
N SER A 189 3.65 -14.10 3.57
CA SER A 189 2.31 -13.59 3.77
C SER A 189 1.28 -14.48 3.10
N TYR A 190 0.02 -14.29 3.48
CA TYR A 190 -1.09 -15.10 3.02
C TYR A 190 -2.18 -14.16 2.48
N VAL A 191 -2.73 -14.52 1.35
CA VAL A 191 -3.84 -13.80 0.74
C VAL A 191 -4.99 -14.77 0.52
N PHE A 192 -6.18 -14.45 1.01
CA PHE A 192 -7.36 -15.29 0.90
C PHE A 192 -8.41 -14.60 0.03
N LEU A 193 -9.02 -15.37 -0.88
CA LEU A 193 -9.98 -14.88 -1.85
C LEU A 193 -11.30 -15.66 -1.74
N LYS A 194 -12.41 -14.93 -1.85
CA LYS A 194 -13.73 -15.52 -2.04
C LYS A 194 -13.95 -15.77 -3.52
N ASP A 195 -14.87 -16.71 -3.83
CA ASP A 195 -15.30 -16.89 -5.22
C ASP A 195 -15.79 -15.57 -5.81
N GLY A 196 -15.37 -15.31 -7.03
CA GLY A 196 -15.75 -14.12 -7.78
C GLY A 196 -15.02 -14.06 -9.11
N GLU A 197 -15.56 -13.28 -10.03
CA GLU A 197 -15.08 -13.23 -11.39
C GLU A 197 -13.58 -12.94 -11.50
N TYR A 198 -13.09 -11.91 -10.81
CA TYR A 198 -11.68 -11.55 -10.85
C TYR A 198 -10.84 -12.37 -9.86
N ALA A 199 -11.40 -12.72 -8.71
CA ALA A 199 -10.71 -13.55 -7.74
C ALA A 199 -10.35 -14.93 -8.35
N ASN A 200 -11.24 -15.51 -9.13
CA ASN A 200 -11.02 -16.81 -9.79
C ASN A 200 -10.00 -16.75 -10.94
N MET A 201 -9.59 -15.56 -11.37
CA MET A 201 -8.47 -15.38 -12.31
C MET A 201 -7.11 -15.32 -11.61
N ILE A 202 -7.09 -15.18 -10.29
CA ILE A 202 -5.88 -15.18 -9.48
C ILE A 202 -5.58 -16.62 -9.09
N GLU A 203 -4.47 -17.15 -9.58
CA GLU A 203 -4.06 -18.52 -9.28
C GLU A 203 -3.72 -18.68 -7.79
N GLY A 204 -4.20 -19.75 -7.17
CA GLY A 204 -3.98 -20.03 -5.77
C GLY A 204 -4.34 -21.47 -5.41
N GLU A 205 -4.02 -21.88 -4.19
CA GLU A 205 -4.36 -23.17 -3.63
C GLU A 205 -5.76 -23.15 -3.01
N ARG A 206 -6.46 -24.29 -3.03
CA ARG A 206 -7.71 -24.41 -2.27
C ARG A 206 -7.43 -24.24 -0.79
N ILE A 207 -8.29 -23.53 -0.07
CA ILE A 207 -8.13 -23.30 1.38
C ILE A 207 -7.97 -24.60 2.15
N THR A 208 -8.65 -25.67 1.74
CA THR A 208 -8.56 -26.99 2.38
C THR A 208 -7.17 -27.63 2.27
N ASP A 209 -6.43 -27.27 1.24
CA ASP A 209 -5.13 -27.88 0.89
C ASP A 209 -3.96 -27.01 1.39
N MET A 210 -4.23 -25.76 1.77
CA MET A 210 -3.22 -24.83 2.25
C MET A 210 -2.71 -25.16 3.64
N LYS A 211 -1.40 -25.05 3.81
CA LYS A 211 -0.79 -25.00 5.14
C LYS A 211 -0.97 -23.61 5.74
N LEU A 212 -2.01 -23.44 6.52
CA LEU A 212 -2.36 -22.16 7.12
C LEU A 212 -1.44 -21.81 8.31
N PRO A 213 -1.09 -20.53 8.50
CA PRO A 213 -0.46 -20.06 9.72
C PRO A 213 -1.41 -20.21 10.92
N ASN A 214 -0.92 -19.90 12.10
CA ASN A 214 -1.76 -19.86 13.30
C ASN A 214 -2.59 -18.57 13.29
N ILE A 215 -3.68 -18.57 12.53
CA ILE A 215 -4.50 -17.40 12.25
C ILE A 215 -5.30 -16.99 13.49
N ARG A 216 -5.30 -15.70 13.78
CA ARG A 216 -5.92 -15.10 14.95
C ARG A 216 -7.39 -14.71 14.77
N PHE A 217 -8.08 -15.23 13.76
CA PHE A 217 -9.52 -15.04 13.60
C PHE A 217 -10.27 -16.39 13.51
N PRO A 218 -11.59 -16.40 13.75
CA PRO A 218 -12.36 -17.65 13.87
C PRO A 218 -12.25 -18.54 12.63
N LYS A 219 -11.90 -19.81 12.83
CA LYS A 219 -11.82 -20.79 11.72
C LYS A 219 -13.12 -20.94 10.93
N SER A 220 -14.27 -20.65 11.54
CA SER A 220 -15.58 -20.65 10.89
C SER A 220 -15.68 -19.59 9.78
N GLU A 221 -14.92 -18.52 9.86
CA GLU A 221 -14.91 -17.48 8.82
C GLU A 221 -14.08 -17.90 7.60
N PHE A 222 -13.17 -18.87 7.76
CA PHE A 222 -12.37 -19.42 6.65
C PHE A 222 -13.20 -20.15 5.60
N SER A 223 -14.30 -20.75 5.99
CA SER A 223 -15.20 -21.44 5.05
C SER A 223 -15.80 -20.51 3.98
N GLN A 224 -15.67 -19.20 4.17
CA GLN A 224 -16.12 -18.22 3.19
C GLN A 224 -15.12 -17.98 2.04
N PHE A 225 -13.85 -18.42 2.20
CA PHE A 225 -12.83 -18.28 1.17
C PHE A 225 -12.73 -19.57 0.36
N SER A 226 -12.57 -19.45 -0.95
CA SER A 226 -12.44 -20.58 -1.88
C SER A 226 -10.99 -21.02 -2.01
N HIS A 227 -10.08 -20.05 -2.12
CA HIS A 227 -8.66 -20.29 -2.35
C HIS A 227 -7.80 -19.19 -1.71
N GLY A 228 -6.50 -19.45 -1.68
CA GLY A 228 -5.54 -18.49 -1.17
C GLY A 228 -4.16 -18.66 -1.80
N ILE A 229 -3.31 -17.72 -1.52
CA ILE A 229 -1.93 -17.65 -1.98
C ILE A 229 -1.03 -17.56 -0.77
N VAL A 230 0.04 -18.37 -0.75
CA VAL A 230 1.18 -18.16 0.14
C VAL A 230 2.25 -17.45 -0.68
N GLY A 231 2.63 -16.27 -0.26
CA GLY A 231 3.59 -15.43 -0.97
C GLY A 231 4.82 -15.12 -0.13
N ASP A 232 6.01 -15.36 -0.67
CA ASP A 232 7.27 -14.93 -0.08
C ASP A 232 7.73 -13.64 -0.73
N MET A 233 7.64 -12.53 0.01
CA MET A 233 8.28 -11.29 -0.37
C MET A 233 9.78 -11.39 -0.03
N LYS A 234 10.62 -11.27 -1.05
CA LYS A 234 12.06 -11.47 -0.92
C LYS A 234 12.84 -10.25 -1.39
N VAL A 235 13.69 -9.73 -0.51
CA VAL A 235 14.65 -8.67 -0.85
C VAL A 235 16.05 -9.24 -0.81
N VAL A 236 16.76 -9.15 -1.93
CA VAL A 236 18.14 -9.64 -2.10
C VAL A 236 19.09 -8.44 -2.17
N PRO A 237 20.21 -8.42 -1.45
CA PRO A 237 21.20 -7.36 -1.56
C PRO A 237 21.67 -7.17 -3.00
N ALA A 238 21.64 -5.96 -3.52
CA ALA A 238 22.25 -5.61 -4.79
C ALA A 238 23.78 -5.78 -4.72
N LYS A 239 24.45 -5.90 -5.89
CA LYS A 239 25.90 -6.01 -5.95
C LYS A 239 26.60 -4.80 -5.34
N ASP A 240 26.01 -3.63 -5.51
CA ASP A 240 26.46 -2.32 -5.01
C ASP A 240 25.87 -1.93 -3.66
N SER A 241 25.21 -2.87 -2.95
CA SER A 241 24.67 -2.65 -1.61
C SER A 241 25.76 -2.19 -0.64
N ILE A 242 25.46 -1.19 0.18
CA ILE A 242 26.32 -0.74 1.28
C ILE A 242 26.37 -1.75 2.43
N ARG A 243 25.56 -2.80 2.41
CA ARG A 243 25.48 -3.86 3.42
C ARG A 243 25.42 -3.31 4.84
N PHE A 244 24.46 -2.44 5.07
CA PHE A 244 24.35 -1.69 6.31
C PHE A 244 23.94 -2.59 7.49
N LYS A 245 24.82 -2.69 8.50
CA LYS A 245 24.65 -3.60 9.67
C LYS A 245 24.30 -2.86 10.95
N LYS A 246 24.12 -1.55 10.88
CA LYS A 246 23.81 -0.73 12.03
C LYS A 246 22.29 -0.51 12.12
N PRO A 247 21.78 0.05 13.23
CA PRO A 247 20.35 0.22 13.41
C PRO A 247 19.68 0.97 12.26
N ILE A 248 18.54 0.42 11.83
CA ILE A 248 17.63 1.04 10.88
C ILE A 248 16.33 1.36 11.62
N TYR A 249 15.81 2.54 11.45
CA TYR A 249 14.55 2.99 12.00
C TYR A 249 13.61 3.34 10.84
N LEU A 250 12.35 2.90 10.95
CA LEU A 250 11.30 3.28 10.00
C LEU A 250 10.28 4.17 10.73
N LEU A 251 10.10 5.39 10.24
CA LEU A 251 9.09 6.31 10.78
C LEU A 251 7.77 6.14 10.02
N ILE A 252 6.69 5.88 10.77
CA ILE A 252 5.34 5.65 10.23
C ILE A 252 4.30 6.52 10.95
N ASP A 253 3.18 6.75 10.28
CA ASP A 253 1.96 7.35 10.81
C ASP A 253 0.72 6.70 10.20
N GLU A 254 -0.47 7.18 10.59
CA GLU A 254 -1.78 6.68 10.13
C GLU A 254 -2.02 6.80 8.63
N ASN A 255 -1.23 7.58 7.91
CA ASN A 255 -1.32 7.75 6.46
C ASN A 255 -0.43 6.77 5.68
N VAL A 256 0.40 5.99 6.36
CA VAL A 256 1.20 4.92 5.74
C VAL A 256 0.27 3.79 5.31
N TYR A 257 0.07 3.63 3.99
CA TYR A 257 -0.97 2.77 3.44
C TYR A 257 -0.49 1.99 2.21
N SER A 258 -1.15 0.86 1.86
CA SER A 258 -0.89 0.12 0.63
C SER A 258 0.59 -0.31 0.51
N SER A 259 1.30 0.02 -0.57
CA SER A 259 2.72 -0.33 -0.77
C SER A 259 3.66 0.16 0.34
N SER A 260 3.35 1.30 0.97
CA SER A 260 4.13 1.80 2.12
C SER A 260 3.84 0.99 3.38
N GLU A 261 2.61 0.56 3.56
CA GLU A 261 2.24 -0.40 4.61
C GLU A 261 2.92 -1.76 4.39
N MET A 262 3.01 -2.21 3.13
CA MET A 262 3.73 -3.43 2.79
C MET A 262 5.21 -3.34 3.22
N LEU A 263 5.87 -2.20 3.00
CA LEU A 263 7.24 -1.95 3.49
C LEU A 263 7.28 -1.97 5.03
N ALA A 264 6.34 -1.31 5.69
CA ALA A 264 6.30 -1.24 7.15
C ALA A 264 6.11 -2.64 7.76
N ASN A 265 5.16 -3.42 7.23
CA ASN A 265 4.94 -4.81 7.65
C ASN A 265 6.15 -5.69 7.36
N PHE A 266 6.75 -5.60 6.18
CA PHE A 266 7.96 -6.35 5.80
C PHE A 266 9.13 -6.11 6.77
N LEU A 267 9.42 -4.85 7.08
CA LEU A 267 10.49 -4.50 8.00
C LEU A 267 10.17 -4.89 9.46
N LYS A 268 8.90 -4.81 9.85
CA LYS A 268 8.42 -5.26 11.17
C LYS A 268 8.58 -6.77 11.34
N GLN A 269 8.03 -7.56 10.41
CA GLN A 269 8.06 -9.03 10.46
C GLN A 269 9.50 -9.57 10.40
N SER A 270 10.32 -9.02 9.52
CA SER A 270 11.73 -9.41 9.39
C SER A 270 12.63 -8.92 10.54
N LYS A 271 12.15 -8.02 11.38
CA LYS A 271 12.94 -7.32 12.41
C LYS A 271 14.17 -6.60 11.84
N ALA A 272 14.08 -6.20 10.55
CA ALA A 272 15.18 -5.52 9.87
C ALA A 272 15.25 -4.03 10.21
N ALA A 273 14.19 -3.46 10.76
CA ALA A 273 14.17 -2.10 11.29
C ALA A 273 13.36 -2.03 12.60
N THR A 274 13.62 -1.01 13.41
CA THR A 274 12.76 -0.61 14.51
C THR A 274 11.69 0.34 13.98
N ILE A 275 10.41 -0.01 14.16
CA ILE A 275 9.29 0.80 13.70
C ILE A 275 8.96 1.85 14.76
N VAL A 276 8.91 3.12 14.36
CA VAL A 276 8.72 4.26 15.27
C VAL A 276 7.59 5.16 14.77
N GLY A 277 6.73 5.62 15.65
CA GLY A 277 5.66 6.58 15.33
C GLY A 277 4.28 6.16 15.77
N GLY A 278 3.27 6.39 14.95
CA GLY A 278 1.88 5.97 15.14
C GLY A 278 1.59 4.62 14.48
N VAL A 279 0.39 4.10 14.71
CA VAL A 279 -0.12 2.94 13.98
C VAL A 279 -0.35 3.32 12.53
N SER A 280 0.05 2.45 11.60
CA SER A 280 -0.10 2.69 10.16
C SER A 280 -1.57 2.71 9.68
N GLY A 281 -1.78 2.97 8.40
CA GLY A 281 -3.11 2.91 7.76
C GLY A 281 -3.61 1.50 7.44
N GLY A 282 -2.69 0.54 7.23
CA GLY A 282 -3.03 -0.85 6.91
C GLY A 282 -3.09 -1.15 5.41
N ASP A 283 -3.66 -2.33 5.08
CA ASP A 283 -3.96 -2.81 3.72
C ASP A 283 -2.71 -2.91 2.80
N GLY A 284 -1.61 -3.40 3.38
CA GLY A 284 -0.35 -3.63 2.66
C GLY A 284 -0.16 -5.06 2.16
N ILE A 285 -0.99 -6.01 2.57
CA ILE A 285 -0.93 -7.40 2.14
C ILE A 285 -2.16 -7.70 1.28
N GLY A 286 -1.97 -8.02 0.01
CA GLY A 286 -3.09 -8.32 -0.87
C GLY A 286 -2.74 -8.26 -2.35
N SER A 287 -3.77 -8.12 -3.16
CA SER A 287 -3.70 -7.89 -4.61
C SER A 287 -4.09 -6.44 -4.94
N ASP A 288 -3.80 -6.02 -6.17
CA ASP A 288 -4.36 -4.76 -6.65
C ASP A 288 -5.89 -4.78 -6.57
N PRO A 289 -6.54 -3.69 -6.15
CA PRO A 289 -7.99 -3.60 -6.12
C PRO A 289 -8.60 -3.79 -7.52
N VAL A 290 -9.76 -4.41 -7.56
CA VAL A 290 -10.50 -4.53 -8.82
C VAL A 290 -11.30 -3.26 -9.11
N LEU A 291 -11.51 -2.99 -10.40
CA LEU A 291 -12.41 -1.99 -10.90
C LEU A 291 -13.57 -2.68 -11.61
N PHE A 292 -14.79 -2.32 -11.32
CA PHE A 292 -15.96 -2.79 -12.03
C PHE A 292 -16.97 -1.67 -12.22
N ALA A 293 -17.68 -1.70 -13.34
CA ALA A 293 -18.68 -0.71 -13.66
C ALA A 293 -20.08 -1.21 -13.29
N LEU A 294 -20.91 -0.33 -12.77
CA LEU A 294 -22.35 -0.56 -12.69
C LEU A 294 -22.93 -0.50 -14.11
N PRO A 295 -23.62 -1.57 -14.58
CA PRO A 295 -23.89 -1.74 -16.00
C PRO A 295 -24.80 -0.67 -16.62
N ASN A 296 -25.68 -0.07 -15.84
CA ASN A 296 -26.65 0.92 -16.34
C ASN A 296 -26.14 2.35 -16.20
N SER A 297 -25.49 2.68 -15.08
CA SER A 297 -25.01 4.05 -14.81
C SER A 297 -23.60 4.31 -15.31
N GLY A 298 -22.80 3.27 -15.55
CA GLY A 298 -21.39 3.43 -15.90
C GLY A 298 -20.47 3.84 -14.74
N ILE A 299 -21.00 4.02 -13.53
CA ILE A 299 -20.20 4.33 -12.34
C ILE A 299 -19.18 3.21 -12.11
N VAL A 300 -17.91 3.57 -11.97
CA VAL A 300 -16.82 2.63 -11.69
C VAL A 300 -16.52 2.61 -10.20
N ILE A 301 -16.54 1.40 -9.65
CA ILE A 301 -16.18 1.13 -8.26
C ILE A 301 -14.82 0.43 -8.24
N ARG A 302 -13.92 0.91 -7.40
CA ARG A 302 -12.68 0.25 -7.02
C ARG A 302 -12.91 -0.49 -5.71
N MET A 303 -12.46 -1.74 -5.60
CA MET A 303 -12.72 -2.55 -4.41
C MET A 303 -11.59 -3.55 -4.15
N ALA A 304 -11.16 -3.65 -2.89
CA ALA A 304 -10.32 -4.75 -2.43
C ALA A 304 -11.13 -6.06 -2.42
N ILE A 305 -10.54 -7.14 -2.95
CA ILE A 305 -11.22 -8.45 -3.11
C ILE A 305 -10.56 -9.57 -2.33
N CYS A 306 -9.53 -9.28 -1.56
CA CYS A 306 -8.79 -10.28 -0.81
C CYS A 306 -8.62 -9.87 0.66
N LEU A 307 -8.32 -10.86 1.48
CA LEU A 307 -7.93 -10.69 2.86
C LEU A 307 -6.44 -10.99 3.00
N GLY A 308 -5.66 -10.00 3.38
CA GLY A 308 -4.22 -10.13 3.61
C GLY A 308 -3.90 -10.45 5.06
N VAL A 309 -3.07 -11.49 5.27
CA VAL A 309 -2.66 -11.97 6.59
C VAL A 309 -1.15 -12.06 6.65
N ASP A 310 -0.56 -11.53 7.71
CA ASP A 310 0.89 -11.58 7.94
C ASP A 310 1.37 -12.94 8.47
N GLU A 311 2.68 -13.09 8.63
CA GLU A 311 3.31 -14.33 9.11
C GLU A 311 2.88 -14.68 10.54
N ASP A 312 2.52 -13.71 11.38
CA ASP A 312 2.01 -13.90 12.73
C ASP A 312 0.51 -14.25 12.78
N GLY A 313 -0.16 -14.30 11.63
CA GLY A 313 -1.59 -14.62 11.51
C GLY A 313 -2.52 -13.45 11.77
N ASN A 314 -2.04 -12.21 11.70
CA ASN A 314 -2.87 -11.02 11.86
C ASN A 314 -3.42 -10.56 10.51
N ILE A 315 -4.67 -10.10 10.49
CA ILE A 315 -5.24 -9.42 9.33
C ILE A 315 -4.63 -8.02 9.25
N ASN A 316 -3.82 -7.77 8.23
CA ASN A 316 -3.07 -6.52 8.12
C ASN A 316 -3.97 -5.28 8.00
N ASP A 317 -5.10 -5.36 7.33
CA ASP A 317 -6.07 -4.25 7.23
C ASP A 317 -6.74 -3.91 8.59
N GLU A 318 -6.85 -4.86 9.51
CA GLU A 318 -7.46 -4.65 10.83
C GLU A 318 -6.45 -4.26 11.90
N ILE A 319 -5.36 -5.03 12.01
CA ILE A 319 -4.35 -4.84 13.07
C ILE A 319 -3.36 -3.75 12.67
N LYS A 320 -3.08 -3.62 11.35
CA LYS A 320 -2.13 -2.66 10.79
C LYS A 320 -0.70 -2.87 11.33
N THR A 321 0.27 -2.14 10.85
CA THR A 321 1.61 -2.20 11.44
C THR A 321 1.67 -1.37 12.71
N GLN A 322 1.88 -2.05 13.84
CA GLN A 322 2.06 -1.43 15.14
C GLN A 322 3.52 -0.98 15.30
N PRO A 323 3.79 0.25 15.76
CA PRO A 323 5.16 0.68 16.04
C PRO A 323 5.78 -0.11 17.20
N ASP A 324 7.11 -0.28 17.19
CA ASP A 324 7.89 -0.80 18.32
C ASP A 324 8.08 0.26 19.38
N VAL A 325 8.16 1.52 18.94
CA VAL A 325 8.26 2.70 19.80
C VAL A 325 7.15 3.65 19.39
N HIS A 326 6.14 3.76 20.26
CA HIS A 326 5.01 4.67 20.01
C HIS A 326 5.43 6.11 20.31
N VAL A 327 5.33 6.97 19.29
CA VAL A 327 5.54 8.40 19.41
C VAL A 327 4.30 9.09 18.84
N LYS A 328 3.74 10.06 19.58
CA LYS A 328 2.61 10.82 19.07
C LYS A 328 3.04 11.53 17.79
N SER A 329 2.41 11.18 16.68
CA SER A 329 2.70 11.78 15.39
C SER A 329 2.37 13.26 15.46
N THR A 330 3.37 14.10 15.20
CA THR A 330 3.12 15.46 14.76
C THR A 330 2.94 15.37 13.25
N THR A 331 1.79 15.79 12.74
CA THR A 331 1.46 15.81 11.32
C THR A 331 2.56 16.55 10.56
N VAL A 332 3.36 15.83 9.78
CA VAL A 332 4.50 16.41 9.08
C VAL A 332 4.04 16.89 7.73
N ASN A 333 3.57 18.13 7.65
CA ASN A 333 3.37 18.79 6.36
C ASN A 333 4.70 19.17 5.68
N GLU A 334 5.78 19.27 6.45
CA GLU A 334 7.16 19.43 5.95
C GLU A 334 8.13 18.86 6.98
N VAL A 335 9.15 18.13 6.55
CA VAL A 335 10.33 17.89 7.39
C VAL A 335 11.09 19.20 7.42
N SER A 336 10.65 20.06 8.30
CA SER A 336 11.19 21.41 8.35
C SER A 336 12.37 21.53 9.31
N THR A 337 12.55 20.61 10.26
CA THR A 337 13.62 20.80 11.23
C THR A 337 14.34 19.53 11.65
N LYS A 338 15.65 19.66 11.77
CA LYS A 338 16.56 18.75 12.43
C LYS A 338 16.08 18.35 13.85
N GLU A 339 15.30 19.19 14.49
CA GLU A 339 14.76 19.01 15.83
C GLU A 339 13.71 17.89 15.92
N ASP A 340 12.81 17.77 14.92
CA ASP A 340 11.76 16.74 14.92
C ASP A 340 12.32 15.33 14.85
N VAL A 341 13.34 15.11 14.03
CA VAL A 341 14.00 13.81 13.88
C VAL A 341 14.89 13.48 15.07
N CYS A 342 15.58 14.50 15.62
CA CYS A 342 16.41 14.33 16.82
C CYS A 342 15.56 14.00 18.03
N CYS A 343 14.41 14.65 18.25
CA CYS A 343 13.50 14.32 19.34
C CYS A 343 13.05 12.85 19.30
N LEU A 344 12.74 12.32 18.12
CA LEU A 344 12.36 10.91 17.95
C LEU A 344 13.49 9.93 18.30
N LEU A 345 14.74 10.28 18.01
CA LEU A 345 15.90 9.44 18.30
C LEU A 345 16.34 9.53 19.78
N TYR A 346 16.22 10.70 20.40
CA TYR A 346 16.64 10.90 21.79
C TYR A 346 15.58 10.46 22.81
N THR A 347 14.32 10.39 22.43
CA THR A 347 13.23 9.90 23.30
C THR A 347 13.05 8.38 23.22
N SER A 348 13.65 7.70 22.25
CA SER A 348 13.61 6.24 22.15
C SER A 348 14.64 5.62 23.10
N PRO A 349 14.23 4.75 24.05
CA PRO A 349 15.19 4.01 24.85
C PRO A 349 16.03 3.11 23.94
N SER A 350 17.35 3.23 24.05
CA SER A 350 18.26 2.31 23.37
C SER A 350 17.91 0.87 23.74
N PRO A 351 17.71 -0.05 22.78
CA PRO A 351 17.41 -1.46 23.09
C PRO A 351 18.51 -2.18 23.88
N ARG A 352 19.63 -1.51 24.18
CA ARG A 352 20.82 -2.08 24.86
C ARG A 352 21.19 -1.38 26.16
N ASP A 353 20.36 -0.50 26.71
CA ASP A 353 20.66 0.11 28.02
C ASP A 353 19.73 -0.47 29.10
N PRO A 354 20.17 -1.49 29.86
CA PRO A 354 19.40 -2.09 30.95
C PRO A 354 19.27 -1.18 32.18
N THR A 355 19.91 -0.02 32.20
CA THR A 355 19.96 0.84 33.39
C THR A 355 18.85 1.89 33.44
N ARG A 356 18.07 2.10 32.33
CA ARG A 356 16.97 3.09 32.28
C ARG A 356 15.60 2.56 32.68
N SER A 357 15.47 1.32 33.14
CA SER A 357 14.18 0.77 33.60
C SER A 357 13.83 1.11 35.06
N ARG A 358 14.54 2.03 35.69
CA ARG A 358 14.26 2.47 37.08
C ARG A 358 14.29 3.98 37.20
N MET A 359 13.17 4.62 36.88
CA MET A 359 12.76 5.88 37.52
C MET A 359 11.25 5.86 37.68
N PRO A 360 10.76 6.36 38.83
CA PRO A 360 9.43 6.17 39.39
C PRO A 360 8.32 6.82 38.59
#